data_e5d27da8544ad01b24bd78d7421eba6e
#
_entry.id   e5d27da8544ad01b24bd78d7421eba6e
#
_cell.length_a   1.000
_cell.length_b   1.000
_cell.length_c   1.000
_cell.angle_alpha   90.00
_cell.angle_beta   90.00
_cell.angle_gamma   90.00
#
_symmetry.space_group_name_H-M   'P 1'
#
loop_
_entity.id
_entity.type
_entity.pdbx_description
1 polymer ?
#
loop_
_entity_poly.entity_id
_entity_poly.type
_entity_poly.pdbx_seq_one_letter_code
_entity_poly.pdbx_strand_id
1 'polypeptide(L)'
;MEKGLFNITSATTTTLIEKLATSHNVHVRDYDRGNIRSINIANCNDSNLVYVSLYLDDGTNQTYFFKTHILWPVQTMFLDKGVGFNSRALSLKLTTTGTSPDVNVIIR
;
A
#
# COMPACT_ATOMS: atom_id res chain seq x y z
N MET A 1 1.54 -13.93 9.26
CA MET A 1 1.77 -12.76 10.12
C MET A 1 1.58 -11.49 9.32
N GLU A 2 0.84 -10.57 9.85
CA GLU A 2 0.60 -9.29 9.20
C GLU A 2 1.81 -8.39 9.31
N LYS A 3 2.19 -7.73 8.22
CA LYS A 3 3.23 -6.70 8.20
C LYS A 3 2.66 -5.31 8.33
N GLY A 4 1.37 -5.13 8.07
CA GLY A 4 0.70 -3.86 8.21
C GLY A 4 -0.81 -4.00 8.12
N LEU A 5 -1.50 -3.23 8.95
CA LEU A 5 -2.96 -3.14 8.98
C LEU A 5 -3.32 -1.66 8.92
N PHE A 6 -4.12 -1.28 7.93
CA PHE A 6 -4.49 0.13 7.72
C PHE A 6 -5.98 0.27 7.54
N ASN A 7 -6.53 1.33 8.11
CA ASN A 7 -7.90 1.76 7.86
C ASN A 7 -7.85 3.20 7.36
N ILE A 8 -8.10 3.39 6.06
CA ILE A 8 -7.95 4.67 5.39
C ILE A 8 -9.35 5.23 5.11
N THR A 9 -9.69 6.32 5.77
CA THR A 9 -11.05 6.89 5.74
C THR A 9 -11.10 8.26 5.06
N SER A 10 -10.08 8.63 4.30
CA SER A 10 -10.05 9.91 3.57
C SER A 10 -9.36 9.74 2.23
N ALA A 11 -9.61 10.70 1.34
CA ALA A 11 -8.88 10.81 0.07
C ALA A 11 -7.48 11.34 0.38
N THR A 12 -6.48 10.46 0.35
CA THR A 12 -5.13 10.78 0.77
C THR A 12 -4.11 9.81 0.21
N THR A 13 -2.84 10.11 0.42
CA THR A 13 -1.75 9.18 0.17
C THR A 13 -1.24 8.64 1.50
N THR A 14 -1.25 7.33 1.63
CA THR A 14 -0.78 6.64 2.83
C THR A 14 0.51 5.90 2.52
N THR A 15 1.53 6.11 3.34
CA THR A 15 2.75 5.33 3.26
C THR A 15 2.53 4.01 4.00
N LEU A 16 2.46 2.93 3.23
CA LEU A 16 2.22 1.59 3.80
C LEU A 16 3.49 1.01 4.40
N ILE A 17 4.60 1.15 3.68
CA ILE A 17 5.93 0.74 4.15
C ILE A 17 6.88 1.87 3.81
N GLU A 18 7.48 2.48 4.84
CA GLU A 18 8.46 3.54 4.68
C GLU A 18 9.80 2.96 4.26
N LYS A 19 10.48 3.59 3.30
CA LYS A 19 11.84 3.17 2.97
C LYS A 19 12.75 3.41 4.16
N LEU A 20 13.70 2.52 4.35
CA LEU A 20 14.64 2.63 5.46
C LEU A 20 15.53 3.84 5.24
N ALA A 21 15.67 4.65 6.28
CA ALA A 21 16.65 5.73 6.26
C ALA A 21 18.06 5.12 6.13
N THR A 22 18.98 5.86 5.50
CA THR A 22 20.38 5.44 5.41
C THR A 22 21.06 5.57 6.77
N SER A 23 20.47 4.95 7.78
CA SER A 23 20.98 4.96 9.15
C SER A 23 21.92 3.78 9.34
N HIS A 24 22.94 3.99 10.16
CA HIS A 24 23.89 2.94 10.50
C HIS A 24 23.34 1.87 11.42
N ASN A 25 22.15 2.08 11.98
CA ASN A 25 21.56 1.23 13.01
C ASN A 25 20.37 0.42 12.51
N VAL A 26 20.37 0.05 11.23
CA VAL A 26 19.31 -0.76 10.65
C VAL A 26 19.46 -2.21 11.11
N HIS A 27 18.45 -2.73 11.78
CA HIS A 27 18.40 -4.14 12.16
C HIS A 27 18.15 -5.02 10.95
N VAL A 28 18.72 -6.22 10.96
CA VAL A 28 18.60 -7.17 9.84
C VAL A 28 17.15 -7.43 9.46
N ARG A 29 16.28 -7.58 10.45
CA ARG A 29 14.84 -7.83 10.21
C ARG A 29 14.13 -6.69 9.49
N ASP A 30 14.68 -5.48 9.52
CA ASP A 30 14.10 -4.34 8.81
C ASP A 30 14.27 -4.46 7.30
N TYR A 31 15.21 -5.27 6.84
CA TYR A 31 15.40 -5.55 5.42
C TYR A 31 14.25 -6.35 4.83
N ASP A 32 13.50 -7.06 5.66
CA ASP A 32 12.41 -7.92 5.20
C ASP A 32 11.08 -7.19 5.05
N ARG A 33 11.02 -5.89 5.29
CA ARG A 33 9.77 -5.13 5.23
C ARG A 33 9.17 -5.14 3.83
N GLY A 34 10.01 -5.20 2.80
CA GLY A 34 9.56 -5.30 1.41
C GLY A 34 9.31 -6.73 0.95
N ASN A 35 9.54 -7.73 1.81
CA ASN A 35 9.29 -9.12 1.49
C ASN A 35 7.81 -9.43 1.75
N ILE A 36 6.97 -9.04 0.81
CA ILE A 36 5.52 -9.11 0.95
C ILE A 36 5.01 -10.35 0.23
N ARG A 37 4.18 -11.14 0.91
CA ARG A 37 3.48 -12.28 0.31
C ARG A 37 2.20 -11.85 -0.37
N SER A 38 1.43 -10.98 0.29
CA SER A 38 0.14 -10.55 -0.23
C SER A 38 -0.26 -9.20 0.30
N ILE A 39 -1.09 -8.51 -0.48
CA ILE A 39 -1.73 -7.26 -0.09
C ILE A 39 -3.22 -7.40 -0.38
N ASN A 40 -4.04 -7.22 0.65
CA ASN A 40 -5.49 -7.08 0.51
C ASN A 40 -5.84 -5.60 0.55
N ILE A 41 -6.61 -5.15 -0.41
CA ILE A 41 -7.15 -3.78 -0.44
C ILE A 41 -8.65 -3.91 -0.59
N ALA A 42 -9.40 -3.56 0.45
CA ALA A 42 -10.84 -3.73 0.49
C ALA A 42 -11.54 -2.38 0.55
N ASN A 43 -12.47 -2.15 -0.37
CA ASN A 43 -13.38 -1.01 -0.26
C ASN A 43 -14.52 -1.43 0.67
N CYS A 44 -14.51 -0.90 1.89
CA CYS A 44 -15.49 -1.22 2.92
C CYS A 44 -16.70 -0.30 2.89
N ASN A 45 -16.73 0.69 1.98
CA ASN A 45 -17.89 1.52 1.78
C ASN A 45 -18.94 0.72 1.00
N ASP A 46 -20.19 0.73 1.47
CA ASP A 46 -21.27 -0.04 0.85
C ASP A 46 -21.99 0.74 -0.24
N SER A 47 -21.66 2.00 -0.45
CA SER A 47 -22.37 2.90 -1.39
C SER A 47 -21.45 3.52 -2.43
N ASN A 48 -20.21 3.84 -2.09
CA ASN A 48 -19.34 4.62 -2.95
C ASN A 48 -18.13 3.79 -3.43
N LEU A 49 -17.81 3.94 -4.71
CA LEU A 49 -16.55 3.38 -5.24
C LEU A 49 -15.37 4.22 -4.78
N VAL A 50 -14.18 3.66 -4.87
CA VAL A 50 -12.92 4.35 -4.58
C VAL A 50 -11.94 4.08 -5.72
N TYR A 51 -11.11 5.08 -6.03
CA TYR A 51 -9.99 4.92 -6.94
C TYR A 51 -8.74 4.72 -6.11
N VAL A 52 -7.96 3.69 -6.43
CA VAL A 52 -6.74 3.38 -5.70
C VAL A 52 -5.56 3.30 -6.66
N SER A 53 -4.41 3.78 -6.19
CA SER A 53 -3.15 3.69 -6.91
C SER A 53 -2.10 3.16 -5.96
N LEU A 54 -1.44 2.08 -6.34
CA LEU A 54 -0.39 1.46 -5.53
C LEU A 54 0.93 1.62 -6.26
N TYR A 55 1.93 2.17 -5.58
CA TYR A 55 3.20 2.48 -6.24
C TYR A 55 4.38 2.43 -5.28
N LEU A 56 5.56 2.34 -5.88
CA LEU A 56 6.83 2.44 -5.19
C LEU A 56 7.42 3.83 -5.45
N ASP A 57 7.94 4.46 -4.41
CA ASP A 57 8.44 5.82 -4.45
C ASP A 57 9.87 5.85 -3.91
N ASP A 58 10.82 6.33 -4.72
CA ASP A 58 12.22 6.48 -4.31
C ASP A 58 12.52 7.87 -3.73
N GLY A 59 11.51 8.74 -3.65
CA GLY A 59 11.65 10.13 -3.23
C GLY A 59 11.64 11.11 -4.39
N THR A 60 11.86 10.65 -5.61
CA THR A 60 11.90 11.48 -6.82
C THR A 60 10.96 10.92 -7.87
N ASN A 61 11.02 9.61 -8.11
CA ASN A 61 10.24 8.91 -9.12
C ASN A 61 9.27 7.94 -8.49
N GLN A 62 8.15 7.72 -9.17
CA GLN A 62 7.10 6.79 -8.75
C GLN A 62 6.93 5.72 -9.83
N THR A 63 6.89 4.47 -9.39
CA THR A 63 6.68 3.33 -10.27
C THR A 63 5.44 2.58 -9.77
N TYR A 64 4.43 2.46 -10.62
CA TYR A 64 3.12 1.97 -10.22
C TYR A 64 2.98 0.46 -10.42
N PHE A 65 2.41 -0.21 -9.43
CA PHE A 65 1.82 -1.53 -9.63
C PHE A 65 0.51 -1.39 -10.39
N PHE A 66 -0.30 -0.41 -10.01
CA PHE A 66 -1.48 0.00 -10.77
C PHE A 66 -1.81 1.46 -10.42
N LYS A 67 -2.48 2.13 -11.34
CA LYS A 67 -2.82 3.55 -11.18
C LYS A 67 -4.29 3.76 -11.45
N THR A 68 -4.97 4.45 -10.53
CA THR A 68 -6.37 4.84 -10.65
C THR A 68 -7.27 3.63 -10.95
N HIS A 69 -7.04 2.54 -10.21
CA HIS A 69 -7.86 1.35 -10.32
C HIS A 69 -9.16 1.54 -9.53
N ILE A 70 -10.28 1.18 -10.13
CA ILE A 70 -11.57 1.31 -9.47
C ILE A 70 -11.83 0.10 -8.59
N LEU A 71 -12.12 0.37 -7.31
CA LEU A 71 -12.70 -0.61 -6.41
C LEU A 71 -14.15 -0.22 -6.16
N TRP A 72 -15.05 -1.09 -6.62
CA TRP A 72 -16.48 -0.90 -6.44
C TRP A 72 -16.86 -1.10 -4.97
N PRO A 73 -18.04 -0.63 -4.52
CA PRO A 73 -18.47 -0.85 -3.15
C PRO A 73 -18.38 -2.33 -2.76
N VAL A 74 -17.84 -2.57 -1.57
CA VAL A 74 -17.69 -3.91 -0.97
C VAL A 74 -16.74 -4.84 -1.75
N GLN A 75 -15.96 -4.32 -2.69
CA GLN A 75 -15.02 -5.12 -3.48
C GLN A 75 -13.66 -5.19 -2.78
N THR A 76 -13.02 -6.35 -2.89
CA THR A 76 -11.64 -6.55 -2.39
C THR A 76 -10.72 -6.90 -3.56
N MET A 77 -9.55 -6.26 -3.57
CA MET A 77 -8.46 -6.61 -4.47
C MET A 77 -7.42 -7.39 -3.68
N PHE A 78 -6.96 -8.51 -4.22
CA PHE A 78 -5.96 -9.34 -3.59
C PHE A 78 -4.75 -9.50 -4.51
N LEU A 79 -3.59 -9.07 -4.00
CA LEU A 79 -2.33 -9.18 -4.72
C LEU A 79 -1.44 -10.18 -3.99
N ASP A 80 -1.12 -11.30 -4.63
CA ASP A 80 -0.34 -12.36 -4.02
C ASP A 80 0.93 -12.72 -4.78
N LYS A 81 1.25 -11.95 -5.83
CA LYS A 81 2.44 -12.18 -6.66
C LYS A 81 3.05 -10.85 -7.08
N GLY A 82 4.38 -10.82 -7.11
CA GLY A 82 5.11 -9.69 -7.67
C GLY A 82 5.01 -8.40 -6.87
N VAL A 83 4.68 -8.48 -5.58
CA VAL A 83 4.52 -7.28 -4.74
C VAL A 83 5.71 -7.04 -3.81
N GLY A 84 6.69 -7.91 -3.82
CA GLY A 84 7.92 -7.70 -3.05
C GLY A 84 8.77 -6.60 -3.66
N PHE A 85 9.51 -5.89 -2.84
CA PHE A 85 10.36 -4.79 -3.30
C PHE A 85 11.52 -4.53 -2.33
N ASN A 86 12.47 -3.72 -2.78
CA ASN A 86 13.61 -3.33 -1.94
C ASN A 86 13.22 -2.16 -1.04
N SER A 87 12.87 -2.46 0.20
CA SER A 87 12.44 -1.44 1.17
C SER A 87 13.57 -0.55 1.68
N ARG A 88 14.81 -0.84 1.32
CA ARG A 88 15.93 0.05 1.64
C ARG A 88 15.99 1.26 0.72
N ALA A 89 15.48 1.11 -0.49
CA ALA A 89 15.52 2.14 -1.54
C ALA A 89 14.17 2.75 -1.84
N LEU A 90 13.07 2.05 -1.53
CA LEU A 90 11.74 2.40 -1.98
C LEU A 90 10.74 2.36 -0.84
N SER A 91 9.78 3.28 -0.87
CA SER A 91 8.60 3.25 -0.02
C SER A 91 7.43 2.68 -0.81
N LEU A 92 6.56 1.94 -0.15
CA LEU A 92 5.30 1.48 -0.74
C LEU A 92 4.19 2.42 -0.31
N LYS A 93 3.51 3.02 -1.27
CA LYS A 93 2.46 4.01 -1.02
C LYS A 93 1.17 3.66 -1.73
N LEU A 94 0.07 4.03 -1.10
CA LEU A 94 -1.27 3.88 -1.65
C LEU A 94 -1.97 5.23 -1.64
N THR A 95 -2.47 5.66 -2.80
CA THR A 95 -3.31 6.84 -2.92
C THR A 95 -4.75 6.41 -3.08
N THR A 96 -5.64 6.99 -2.29
CA THR A 96 -7.07 6.76 -2.34
C THR A 96 -7.76 8.06 -2.73
N THR A 97 -8.72 7.99 -3.66
CA THR A 97 -9.55 9.13 -4.04
C THR A 97 -10.99 8.67 -4.21
N GLY A 98 -11.92 9.58 -3.99
CA GLY A 98 -13.35 9.28 -4.10
C GLY A 98 -14.15 9.98 -3.01
N THR A 99 -15.44 9.67 -2.95
CA THR A 99 -16.35 10.22 -1.96
C THR A 99 -16.36 9.34 -0.71
N SER A 100 -15.99 9.91 0.43
CA SER A 100 -15.99 9.22 1.72
C SER A 100 -15.32 7.84 1.66
N PRO A 101 -14.03 7.76 1.27
CA PRO A 101 -13.36 6.47 1.17
C PRO A 101 -13.36 5.73 2.52
N ASP A 102 -13.48 4.42 2.44
CA ASP A 102 -13.32 3.54 3.61
C ASP A 102 -12.60 2.29 3.12
N VAL A 103 -11.27 2.33 3.20
CA VAL A 103 -10.41 1.31 2.60
C VAL A 103 -9.59 0.65 3.69
N ASN A 104 -9.67 -0.66 3.76
CA ASN A 104 -8.83 -1.44 4.65
C ASN A 104 -7.72 -2.12 3.85
N VAL A 105 -6.50 -2.06 4.37
CA VAL A 105 -5.33 -2.68 3.74
C VAL A 105 -4.70 -3.64 4.73
N ILE A 106 -4.47 -4.87 4.27
CA ILE A 106 -3.77 -5.88 5.05
C ILE A 106 -2.56 -6.34 4.25
N ILE A 107 -1.38 -6.20 4.83
CA ILE A 107 -0.13 -6.63 4.23
C ILE A 107 0.41 -7.83 5.02
N ARG A 108 0.71 -8.91 4.29
CA ARG A 108 1.30 -10.12 4.87
C ARG A 108 2.61 -10.49 4.22
#